data_e26444c593464729786547bef445266d
#
_entry.id   e26444c593464729786547bef445266d
#
_cell.length_a   1.000
_cell.length_b   1.000
_cell.length_c   1.000
_cell.angle_alpha   90.00
_cell.angle_beta   90.00
_cell.angle_gamma   90.00
#
_symmetry.space_group_name_H-M   'P 1'
#
loop_
_entity.id
_entity.type
_entity.pdbx_description
1 polymer ?
#
loop_
_entity_poly.entity_id
_entity_poly.type
_entity_poly.pdbx_seq_one_letter_code
_entity_poly.pdbx_strand_id
1 'polypeptide(L)' 'VFDLAGKIAVVTGGSRGIGRATSLALAEAGAHVLVNYRSGEEAAKQTLALIEAAGGQGELLGFDVAD' A
#
# COMPACT_ATOMS: atom_id res chain seq x y z
N VAL A 1 -10.48 -17.06 -2.40
CA VAL A 1 -10.65 -15.88 -1.57
C VAL A 1 -9.58 -15.87 -0.49
N PHE A 2 -8.84 -14.78 -0.42
CA PHE A 2 -7.79 -14.64 0.58
C PHE A 2 -8.31 -13.87 1.79
N ASP A 3 -7.94 -14.34 2.95
CA ASP A 3 -8.20 -13.63 4.19
C ASP A 3 -6.86 -13.28 4.82
N LEU A 4 -6.49 -12.01 4.74
CA LEU A 4 -5.23 -11.52 5.26
C LEU A 4 -5.42 -10.68 6.53
N ALA A 5 -6.55 -10.82 7.17
CA ALA A 5 -6.83 -10.06 8.40
C ALA A 5 -5.71 -10.30 9.41
N GLY A 6 -5.20 -9.21 9.97
CA GLY A 6 -4.12 -9.28 10.94
C GLY A 6 -2.73 -9.39 10.33
N LYS A 7 -2.61 -9.45 9.01
CA LYS A 7 -1.31 -9.51 8.35
C LYS A 7 -0.84 -8.12 7.96
N ILE A 8 0.49 -7.96 7.90
CA ILE A 8 1.10 -6.72 7.46
C ILE A 8 1.82 -7.00 6.15
N ALA A 9 1.56 -6.17 5.14
CA ALA A 9 2.18 -6.33 3.83
C ALA A 9 2.94 -5.06 3.47
N VAL A 10 4.20 -5.19 3.08
CA VAL A 10 5.00 -4.06 2.62
C VAL A 10 5.07 -4.13 1.11
N VAL A 11 4.63 -3.06 0.44
CA VAL A 11 4.65 -3.00 -1.02
C VAL A 11 5.65 -1.94 -1.45
N THR A 12 6.77 -2.38 -2.01
CA THR A 12 7.78 -1.44 -2.53
C THR A 12 7.31 -0.90 -3.87
N GLY A 13 7.51 0.41 -4.08
CA GLY A 13 7.05 1.03 -5.30
C GLY A 13 5.53 1.09 -5.39
N GLY A 14 4.84 1.12 -4.25
CA GLY A 14 3.39 1.04 -4.19
C GLY A 14 2.66 2.33 -4.55
N SER A 15 3.38 3.37 -4.97
CA SER A 15 2.77 4.66 -5.21
C SER A 15 1.96 4.71 -6.50
N ARG A 16 2.29 3.90 -7.50
CA ARG A 16 1.58 3.92 -8.78
C ARG A 16 1.71 2.59 -9.51
N GLY A 17 0.92 2.44 -10.57
CA GLY A 17 1.02 1.29 -11.46
C GLY A 17 0.69 -0.02 -10.77
N ILE A 18 1.53 -1.02 -11.03
CA ILE A 18 1.34 -2.36 -10.48
C ILE A 18 1.39 -2.34 -8.96
N GLY A 19 2.29 -1.54 -8.39
CA GLY A 19 2.38 -1.42 -6.93
C GLY A 19 1.10 -0.91 -6.32
N ARG A 20 0.45 0.07 -6.96
CA ARG A 20 -0.83 0.58 -6.49
C ARG A 20 -1.90 -0.51 -6.54
N ALA A 21 -2.00 -1.22 -7.66
CA ALA A 21 -2.98 -2.29 -7.80
C ALA A 21 -2.76 -3.38 -6.77
N THR A 22 -1.50 -3.76 -6.54
CA THR A 22 -1.15 -4.77 -5.55
C THR A 22 -1.54 -4.30 -4.15
N SER A 23 -1.25 -3.05 -3.82
CA SER A 23 -1.60 -2.50 -2.51
C SER A 23 -3.10 -2.55 -2.27
N LEU A 24 -3.88 -2.18 -3.27
CA LEU A 24 -5.34 -2.19 -3.16
C LEU A 24 -5.86 -3.61 -2.98
N ALA A 25 -5.31 -4.56 -3.73
CA ALA A 25 -5.74 -5.95 -3.63
C ALA A 25 -5.44 -6.53 -2.24
N LEU A 26 -4.26 -6.23 -1.70
CA LEU A 26 -3.89 -6.71 -0.37
C LEU A 26 -4.78 -6.07 0.70
N ALA A 27 -5.08 -4.80 0.56
CA ALA A 27 -5.95 -4.11 1.50
C ALA A 27 -7.36 -4.68 1.47
N GLU A 28 -7.86 -5.02 0.27
CA GLU A 28 -9.17 -5.65 0.14
C GLU A 28 -9.23 -6.99 0.84
N ALA A 29 -8.11 -7.70 0.85
CA ALA A 29 -8.03 -9.00 1.52
C ALA A 29 -7.87 -8.86 3.03
N GLY A 30 -7.76 -7.65 3.54
CA GLY A 30 -7.71 -7.41 4.98
C GLY A 30 -6.33 -7.08 5.54
N ALA A 31 -5.30 -7.03 4.70
CA ALA A 31 -3.95 -6.73 5.18
C ALA A 31 -3.82 -5.26 5.56
N HIS A 32 -2.95 -4.99 6.52
CA HIS A 32 -2.51 -3.62 6.81
C HIS A 32 -1.35 -3.35 5.86
N VAL A 33 -1.54 -2.45 4.90
CA VAL A 33 -0.59 -2.26 3.80
C VAL A 33 0.35 -1.10 4.09
N LEU A 34 1.65 -1.37 4.05
CA LEU A 34 2.66 -0.33 4.17
C LEU A 34 3.13 0.02 2.76
N VAL A 35 2.78 1.22 2.30
CA VAL A 35 3.12 1.68 0.96
C VAL A 35 4.47 2.35 1.01
N ASN A 36 5.50 1.66 0.53
CA ASN A 36 6.86 2.20 0.51
C ASN A 36 7.10 2.97 -0.78
N TYR A 37 7.68 4.15 -0.67
CA TYR A 37 8.00 4.97 -1.83
C TYR A 37 9.33 5.69 -1.61
N ARG A 38 10.07 5.86 -2.71
CA ARG A 38 11.32 6.63 -2.72
C ARG A 38 11.07 8.04 -3.23
N SER A 39 10.18 8.14 -4.22
CA SER A 39 9.78 9.40 -4.82
C SER A 39 8.29 9.28 -5.12
N GLY A 40 7.66 10.38 -5.51
CA GLY A 40 6.24 10.34 -5.82
C GLY A 40 5.37 10.30 -4.58
N GLU A 41 5.69 11.13 -3.60
CA GLU A 41 4.91 11.17 -2.36
C GLU A 41 3.43 11.43 -2.62
N GLU A 42 3.12 12.32 -3.57
CA GLU A 42 1.72 12.60 -3.89
C GLU A 42 1.01 11.35 -4.42
N ALA A 43 1.68 10.59 -5.28
CA ALA A 43 1.09 9.36 -5.80
C ALA A 43 0.90 8.33 -4.69
N ALA A 44 1.86 8.27 -3.75
CA ALA A 44 1.74 7.36 -2.61
C ALA A 44 0.56 7.75 -1.73
N LYS A 45 0.36 9.05 -1.51
CA LYS A 45 -0.79 9.53 -0.74
C LYS A 45 -2.10 9.19 -1.43
N GLN A 46 -2.14 9.26 -2.76
CA GLN A 46 -3.33 8.86 -3.51
C GLN A 46 -3.62 7.38 -3.35
N THR A 47 -2.57 6.55 -3.36
CA THR A 47 -2.74 5.11 -3.14
C THR A 47 -3.32 4.85 -1.75
N LEU A 48 -2.79 5.52 -0.73
CA LEU A 48 -3.30 5.37 0.62
C LEU A 48 -4.76 5.81 0.73
N ALA A 49 -5.10 6.93 0.08
CA ALA A 49 -6.47 7.42 0.09
C ALA A 49 -7.43 6.40 -0.53
N LEU A 50 -7.00 5.74 -1.61
CA LEU A 50 -7.81 4.71 -2.25
C LEU A 50 -7.99 3.50 -1.34
N ILE A 51 -6.93 3.12 -0.62
CA ILE A 51 -7.00 2.02 0.35
C ILE A 51 -8.03 2.35 1.43
N GLU A 52 -7.97 3.56 1.97
CA GLU A 52 -8.87 3.96 3.03
C GLU A 52 -10.31 4.09 2.53
N ALA A 53 -10.48 4.59 1.32
CA ALA A 53 -11.82 4.70 0.73
C ALA A 53 -12.46 3.34 0.52
N ALA A 54 -11.67 2.31 0.32
CA ALA A 54 -12.16 0.94 0.17
C ALA A 54 -12.35 0.24 1.51
N GLY A 55 -12.14 0.94 2.61
CA GLY A 55 -12.31 0.37 3.94
C GLY A 55 -11.08 -0.36 4.46
N GLY A 56 -9.95 -0.25 3.77
CA GLY A 56 -8.72 -0.89 4.20
C GLY A 56 -7.91 -0.02 5.13
N GLN A 57 -6.76 -0.53 5.51
CA GLN A 57 -5.84 0.16 6.40
C GLN A 57 -4.44 0.19 5.79
N GLY A 58 -3.74 1.27 5.99
CA GLY A 58 -2.39 1.38 5.46
C GLY A 58 -1.64 2.56 6.02
N GLU A 59 -0.36 2.61 5.70
CA GLU A 59 0.52 3.70 6.08
C GLU A 59 1.53 3.93 4.97
N LEU A 60 2.11 5.13 4.96
CA LEU A 60 3.16 5.46 4.01
C LEU A 60 4.53 5.28 4.67
N LEU A 61 5.47 4.72 3.92
CA LEU A 61 6.85 4.60 4.34
C LEU A 61 7.72 5.29 3.30
N GLY A 62 8.17 6.49 3.60
CA GLY A 62 8.95 7.29 2.66
C GLY A 62 10.44 7.14 2.89
N PHE A 63 11.00 6.04 2.43
CA PHE A 63 12.44 5.82 2.54
C PHE A 63 12.92 4.87 1.45
N ASP A 64 14.23 4.87 1.24
CA ASP A 64 14.85 4.03 0.23
C ASP A 64 15.24 2.69 0.84
N VAL A 65 14.52 1.64 0.43
CA VAL A 65 14.78 0.29 0.98
C VAL A 65 15.94 -0.42 0.27
N ALA A 66 16.50 0.21 -0.76
CA ALA A 66 17.59 -0.41 -1.51
C ALA A 66 18.93 -0.29 -0.82
N ASP A 67 19.05 0.52 0.19
CA ASP A 67 20.29 0.73 0.94
C ASP A 67 20.61 -0.42 1.88
#